data_99b3277b02dce9b9fa255c3c00134efc
#
_entry.id   99b3277b02dce9b9fa255c3c00134efc
#
_cell.length_a   1.000
_cell.length_b   1.000
_cell.length_c   1.000
_cell.angle_alpha   90.00
_cell.angle_beta   90.00
_cell.angle_gamma   90.00
#
_symmetry.space_group_name_H-M   'P 1'
#
loop_
_entity.id
_entity.type
_entity.pdbx_description
1 polymer ?
#
loop_
_entity_poly.entity_id
_entity_poly.type
_entity_poly.pdbx_seq_one_letter_code
_entity_poly.pdbx_strand_id
1 'polypeptide(L)'
;ILVEIKKDINLSFEKANEQKLIDLNSKTNHLVFTKKEIPGLNNQIVFNDFPIPIFKLLEKINIEFIKKKFHEQSDITIGNYNFNLNSRVMSFRENKLKLTEKEINSILYLFKIEKEVKIHELQTEVWGYQSQLETHTVETHIYRLRKKISKTFNDENFIISKKNGYKIKKEK
;
A
#
# COMPACT_ATOMS: atom_id res chain seq x y z
N ILE A 1 17.89 8.06 30.10
CA ILE A 1 18.05 8.70 28.77
C ILE A 1 16.77 8.58 27.96
N LEU A 2 16.26 7.37 27.57
CA LEU A 2 15.02 7.25 26.79
C LEU A 2 13.78 7.77 27.53
N VAL A 3 13.76 7.64 28.84
CA VAL A 3 12.67 8.14 29.70
C VAL A 3 12.70 9.68 29.82
N GLU A 4 13.87 10.29 29.80
CA GLU A 4 14.05 11.76 29.85
C GLU A 4 13.58 12.43 28.57
N ILE A 5 13.77 11.77 27.41
CA ILE A 5 13.36 12.28 26.11
C ILE A 5 11.85 12.16 25.88
N LYS A 6 11.15 11.38 26.70
CA LYS A 6 9.69 11.18 26.59
C LYS A 6 8.87 12.46 26.59
N LYS A 7 9.39 13.54 27.20
CA LYS A 7 8.71 14.85 27.25
C LYS A 7 8.80 15.63 25.93
N ASP A 8 9.86 15.38 25.15
CA ASP A 8 10.12 16.13 23.92
C ASP A 8 9.65 15.36 22.66
N ILE A 9 9.40 14.07 22.82
CA ILE A 9 8.94 13.21 21.75
C ILE A 9 7.62 12.58 22.22
N ASN A 10 6.56 12.74 21.45
CA ASN A 10 5.25 12.16 21.78
C ASN A 10 5.24 10.62 21.60
N LEU A 11 6.19 9.95 22.27
CA LEU A 11 6.41 8.50 22.22
C LEU A 11 6.39 7.91 23.62
N SER A 12 5.80 6.74 23.78
CA SER A 12 5.87 5.95 25.00
C SER A 12 6.89 4.82 24.85
N PHE A 13 7.75 4.64 25.86
CA PHE A 13 8.74 3.56 25.91
C PHE A 13 8.37 2.59 27.00
N GLU A 14 8.43 1.29 26.70
CA GLU A 14 8.23 0.24 27.68
C GLU A 14 9.19 -0.95 27.42
N LYS A 15 9.48 -1.72 28.46
CA LYS A 15 10.18 -2.98 28.30
C LYS A 15 9.21 -4.06 27.85
N ALA A 16 9.57 -4.81 26.82
CA ALA A 16 8.83 -5.97 26.37
C ALA A 16 9.56 -7.25 26.76
N ASN A 17 8.81 -8.25 27.26
CA ASN A 17 9.24 -9.64 27.40
C ASN A 17 8.84 -10.43 26.13
N GLU A 18 9.30 -11.67 26.02
CA GLU A 18 9.06 -12.51 24.83
C GLU A 18 7.57 -12.69 24.49
N GLN A 19 6.72 -12.91 25.49
CA GLN A 19 5.27 -13.02 25.28
C GLN A 19 4.66 -11.74 24.70
N LYS A 20 5.08 -10.59 25.21
CA LYS A 20 4.61 -9.29 24.74
C LYS A 20 5.09 -8.97 23.33
N LEU A 21 6.23 -9.50 22.88
CA LEU A 21 6.73 -9.36 21.53
C LEU A 21 5.83 -10.08 20.50
N ILE A 22 5.29 -11.23 20.85
CA ILE A 22 4.35 -11.97 20.00
C ILE A 22 3.06 -11.18 19.80
N ASP A 23 2.50 -10.62 20.87
CA ASP A 23 1.29 -9.79 20.81
C ASP A 23 1.50 -8.48 20.05
N LEU A 24 2.71 -7.91 20.15
CA LEU A 24 3.07 -6.69 19.43
C LEU A 24 3.20 -6.92 17.92
N ASN A 25 3.54 -8.12 17.47
CA ASN A 25 3.72 -8.40 16.04
C ASN A 25 2.43 -8.20 15.23
N SER A 26 1.27 -8.25 15.88
CA SER A 26 -0.04 -7.98 15.30
C SER A 26 -0.47 -6.51 15.34
N LYS A 27 0.22 -5.65 16.11
CA LYS A 27 -0.09 -4.23 16.25
C LYS A 27 0.71 -3.40 15.25
N THR A 28 0.12 -2.31 14.76
CA THR A 28 0.70 -1.52 13.68
C THR A 28 1.56 -0.34 14.17
N ASN A 29 1.29 0.25 15.31
CA ASN A 29 1.87 1.54 15.69
C ASN A 29 2.96 1.44 16.78
N HIS A 30 3.99 0.60 16.56
CA HIS A 30 5.13 0.45 17.48
C HIS A 30 6.42 0.12 16.73
N LEU A 31 7.56 0.37 17.38
CA LEU A 31 8.89 -0.08 16.96
C LEU A 31 9.53 -0.85 18.14
N VAL A 32 10.21 -1.93 17.83
CA VAL A 32 10.92 -2.73 18.82
C VAL A 32 12.43 -2.52 18.70
N PHE A 33 13.08 -2.14 19.80
CA PHE A 33 14.52 -1.99 19.88
C PHE A 33 15.16 -3.26 20.41
N THR A 34 16.07 -3.83 19.63
CA THR A 34 16.74 -5.09 19.99
C THR A 34 18.26 -4.95 19.87
N LYS A 35 18.99 -5.76 20.61
CA LYS A 35 20.45 -5.88 20.48
C LYS A 35 20.86 -6.89 19.42
N LYS A 36 19.97 -7.84 19.10
CA LYS A 36 20.17 -8.87 18.08
C LYS A 36 18.89 -8.99 17.28
N GLU A 37 19.02 -9.39 16.03
CA GLU A 37 17.86 -9.66 15.19
C GLU A 37 17.04 -10.82 15.78
N ILE A 38 15.74 -10.63 15.88
CA ILE A 38 14.77 -11.64 16.32
C ILE A 38 14.04 -12.12 15.06
N PRO A 39 14.21 -13.37 14.64
CA PRO A 39 13.53 -13.91 13.48
C PRO A 39 12.01 -13.84 13.61
N GLY A 40 11.33 -13.42 12.54
CA GLY A 40 9.87 -13.30 12.52
C GLY A 40 9.29 -12.09 13.24
N LEU A 41 10.09 -11.23 13.87
CA LEU A 41 9.64 -9.99 14.47
C LEU A 41 9.72 -8.87 13.45
N ASN A 42 8.56 -8.36 13.03
CA ASN A 42 8.46 -7.19 12.19
C ASN A 42 8.69 -5.89 12.99
N ASN A 43 9.07 -4.82 12.33
CA ASN A 43 9.24 -3.48 12.94
C ASN A 43 10.33 -3.43 14.03
N GLN A 44 11.38 -4.24 13.92
CA GLN A 44 12.53 -4.17 14.83
C GLN A 44 13.65 -3.25 14.29
N ILE A 45 14.27 -2.52 15.22
CA ILE A 45 15.49 -1.75 14.96
C ILE A 45 16.58 -2.42 15.77
N VAL A 46 17.57 -2.99 15.08
CA VAL A 46 18.72 -3.64 15.72
C VAL A 46 19.84 -2.62 15.98
N PHE A 47 20.32 -2.57 17.21
CA PHE A 47 21.44 -1.77 17.62
C PHE A 47 22.61 -2.67 18.07
N ASN A 48 23.61 -2.76 17.21
CA ASN A 48 24.78 -3.61 17.47
C ASN A 48 25.85 -2.89 18.30
N ASP A 49 25.93 -1.55 18.18
CA ASP A 49 27.00 -0.75 18.78
C ASP A 49 26.44 0.13 19.90
N PHE A 50 27.07 0.09 21.04
CA PHE A 50 26.81 0.94 22.19
C PHE A 50 28.13 1.53 22.72
N PRO A 51 28.14 2.80 23.18
CA PRO A 51 27.05 3.74 23.29
C PRO A 51 26.66 4.38 21.95
N ILE A 52 25.36 4.66 21.76
CA ILE A 52 24.84 5.34 20.57
C ILE A 52 24.58 6.80 20.90
N PRO A 53 25.08 7.75 20.10
CA PRO A 53 24.73 9.17 20.24
C PRO A 53 23.23 9.38 20.07
N ILE A 54 22.65 10.21 20.94
CA ILE A 54 21.19 10.40 21.00
C ILE A 54 20.58 10.87 19.67
N PHE A 55 21.27 11.75 18.95
CA PHE A 55 20.80 12.22 17.65
C PHE A 55 20.71 11.10 16.61
N LYS A 56 21.65 10.15 16.59
CA LYS A 56 21.60 8.97 15.70
C LYS A 56 20.44 8.02 16.08
N LEU A 57 20.14 7.89 17.36
CA LEU A 57 19.01 7.13 17.82
C LEU A 57 17.70 7.75 17.33
N LEU A 58 17.52 9.06 17.53
CA LEU A 58 16.34 9.80 17.10
C LEU A 58 16.18 9.78 15.58
N GLU A 59 17.28 9.94 14.84
CA GLU A 59 17.28 9.85 13.38
C GLU A 59 16.77 8.48 12.90
N LYS A 60 17.30 7.38 13.45
CA LYS A 60 16.86 6.03 13.12
C LYS A 60 15.38 5.82 13.44
N ILE A 61 14.94 6.27 14.61
CA ILE A 61 13.52 6.19 15.02
C ILE A 61 12.63 6.92 14.01
N ASN A 62 12.98 8.16 13.67
CA ASN A 62 12.22 8.97 12.73
C ASN A 62 12.16 8.33 11.33
N ILE A 63 13.29 7.84 10.83
CA ILE A 63 13.35 7.17 9.53
C ILE A 63 12.42 5.96 9.51
N GLU A 64 12.43 5.12 10.54
CA GLU A 64 11.59 3.93 10.58
C GLU A 64 10.09 4.27 10.74
N PHE A 65 9.73 5.30 11.51
CA PHE A 65 8.35 5.79 11.56
C PHE A 65 7.88 6.38 10.23
N ILE A 66 8.75 7.15 9.54
CA ILE A 66 8.42 7.68 8.21
C ILE A 66 8.22 6.54 7.21
N LYS A 67 9.12 5.55 7.16
CA LYS A 67 8.96 4.37 6.30
C LYS A 67 7.66 3.64 6.57
N LYS A 68 7.35 3.41 7.86
CA LYS A 68 6.14 2.71 8.27
C LYS A 68 4.88 3.48 7.85
N LYS A 69 4.80 4.77 8.17
CA LYS A 69 3.69 5.63 7.75
C LYS A 69 3.53 5.65 6.24
N PHE A 70 4.63 5.67 5.50
CA PHE A 70 4.63 5.62 4.05
C PHE A 70 4.09 4.27 3.52
N HIS A 71 4.44 3.15 4.16
CA HIS A 71 3.89 1.84 3.81
C HIS A 71 2.39 1.74 4.15
N GLU A 72 1.98 2.16 5.34
CA GLU A 72 0.57 2.12 5.77
C GLU A 72 -0.33 2.99 4.88
N GLN A 73 0.14 4.15 4.43
CA GLN A 73 -0.60 5.03 3.53
C GLN A 73 -0.62 4.54 2.08
N SER A 74 0.22 3.57 1.73
CA SER A 74 0.31 3.05 0.37
C SER A 74 -0.58 1.85 0.11
N ASP A 75 -1.12 1.23 1.15
CA ASP A 75 -1.89 0.01 1.00
C ASP A 75 -3.40 0.30 1.04
N ILE A 76 -4.08 -0.11 -0.01
CA ILE A 76 -5.53 0.04 -0.17
C ILE A 76 -6.12 -1.34 -0.47
N THR A 77 -7.25 -1.66 0.16
CA THR A 77 -8.01 -2.88 -0.13
C THR A 77 -9.23 -2.55 -1.00
N ILE A 78 -9.38 -3.24 -2.11
CA ILE A 78 -10.51 -3.14 -3.03
C ILE A 78 -11.08 -4.54 -3.24
N GLY A 79 -12.26 -4.83 -2.68
CA GLY A 79 -12.79 -6.18 -2.63
C GLY A 79 -11.83 -7.11 -1.90
N ASN A 80 -11.44 -8.21 -2.54
CA ASN A 80 -10.51 -9.20 -2.00
C ASN A 80 -9.02 -8.88 -2.29
N TYR A 81 -8.74 -7.77 -2.97
CA TYR A 81 -7.40 -7.44 -3.44
C TYR A 81 -6.75 -6.35 -2.60
N ASN A 82 -5.48 -6.56 -2.27
CA ASN A 82 -4.64 -5.56 -1.65
C ASN A 82 -3.77 -4.88 -2.72
N PHE A 83 -3.74 -3.56 -2.70
CA PHE A 83 -2.96 -2.72 -3.60
C PHE A 83 -1.88 -1.99 -2.81
N ASN A 84 -0.63 -2.19 -3.16
CA ASN A 84 0.44 -1.33 -2.70
C ASN A 84 0.73 -0.26 -3.77
N LEU A 85 0.35 0.98 -3.48
CA LEU A 85 0.43 2.10 -4.43
C LEU A 85 1.87 2.47 -4.78
N ASN A 86 2.79 2.33 -3.83
CA ASN A 86 4.19 2.69 -4.04
C ASN A 86 4.89 1.69 -4.96
N SER A 87 4.73 0.41 -4.71
CA SER A 87 5.29 -0.64 -5.56
C SER A 87 4.43 -0.91 -6.80
N ARG A 88 3.21 -0.38 -6.83
CA ARG A 88 2.21 -0.62 -7.87
C ARG A 88 1.89 -2.10 -8.06
N VAL A 89 1.73 -2.79 -6.95
CA VAL A 89 1.42 -4.22 -6.92
C VAL A 89 0.02 -4.44 -6.40
N MET A 90 -0.78 -5.19 -7.17
CA MET A 90 -2.04 -5.78 -6.77
C MET A 90 -1.79 -7.21 -6.31
N SER A 91 -2.32 -7.63 -5.16
CA SER A 91 -2.11 -8.96 -4.60
C SER A 91 -3.40 -9.58 -4.06
N PHE A 92 -3.49 -10.89 -4.20
CA PHE A 92 -4.56 -11.72 -3.62
C PHE A 92 -3.99 -13.10 -3.30
N ARG A 93 -4.05 -13.50 -2.04
CA ARG A 93 -3.37 -14.70 -1.52
C ARG A 93 -1.88 -14.63 -1.86
N GLU A 94 -1.33 -15.63 -2.53
CA GLU A 94 0.09 -15.68 -2.92
C GLU A 94 0.38 -15.03 -4.28
N ASN A 95 -0.67 -14.75 -5.05
CA ASN A 95 -0.52 -14.16 -6.38
C ASN A 95 -0.29 -12.66 -6.31
N LYS A 96 0.65 -12.18 -7.13
CA LYS A 96 1.00 -10.76 -7.24
C LYS A 96 1.03 -10.33 -8.69
N LEU A 97 0.51 -9.15 -8.96
CA LEU A 97 0.46 -8.53 -10.27
C LEU A 97 1.03 -7.13 -10.22
N LYS A 98 2.10 -6.88 -10.95
CA LYS A 98 2.66 -5.54 -11.09
C LYS A 98 1.86 -4.76 -12.13
N LEU A 99 1.43 -3.56 -11.73
CA LEU A 99 0.64 -2.64 -12.53
C LEU A 99 1.51 -1.47 -13.02
N THR A 100 1.14 -0.89 -14.15
CA THR A 100 1.64 0.42 -14.56
C THR A 100 0.92 1.53 -13.79
N GLU A 101 1.45 2.74 -13.85
CA GLU A 101 0.84 3.90 -13.23
C GLU A 101 -0.59 4.16 -13.76
N LYS A 102 -0.77 4.07 -15.07
CA LYS A 102 -2.10 4.27 -15.70
C LYS A 102 -3.08 3.17 -15.33
N GLU A 103 -2.63 1.92 -15.21
CA GLU A 103 -3.46 0.80 -14.77
C GLU A 103 -3.96 0.99 -13.33
N ILE A 104 -3.06 1.37 -12.41
CA ILE A 104 -3.46 1.59 -11.02
C ILE A 104 -4.36 2.81 -10.87
N ASN A 105 -4.05 3.92 -11.56
CA ASN A 105 -4.89 5.12 -11.55
C ASN A 105 -6.29 4.85 -12.11
N SER A 106 -6.40 4.01 -13.15
CA SER A 106 -7.70 3.57 -13.67
C SER A 106 -8.51 2.81 -12.63
N ILE A 107 -7.88 1.85 -11.94
CA ILE A 107 -8.54 1.08 -10.87
C ILE A 107 -8.99 2.00 -9.74
N LEU A 108 -8.12 2.89 -9.26
CA LEU A 108 -8.44 3.83 -8.19
C LEU A 108 -9.58 4.77 -8.55
N TYR A 109 -9.58 5.29 -9.77
CA TYR A 109 -10.64 6.17 -10.24
C TYR A 109 -11.99 5.44 -10.32
N LEU A 110 -12.02 4.25 -10.94
CA LEU A 110 -13.21 3.42 -11.01
C LEU A 110 -13.73 3.02 -9.62
N PHE A 111 -12.84 2.77 -8.67
CA PHE A 111 -13.21 2.45 -7.30
C PHE A 111 -13.80 3.66 -6.56
N LYS A 112 -13.18 4.84 -6.71
CA LYS A 112 -13.63 6.09 -6.09
C LYS A 112 -15.03 6.51 -6.54
N ILE A 113 -15.33 6.38 -7.84
CA ILE A 113 -16.61 6.84 -8.41
C ILE A 113 -17.77 5.90 -8.08
N GLU A 114 -17.50 4.63 -7.83
CA GLU A 114 -18.50 3.61 -7.42
C GLU A 114 -19.65 3.37 -8.40
N LYS A 115 -19.73 4.14 -9.47
CA LYS A 115 -20.74 4.06 -10.53
C LYS A 115 -20.09 3.62 -11.84
N GLU A 116 -20.89 3.48 -12.88
CA GLU A 116 -20.38 3.32 -14.24
C GLU A 116 -19.68 4.61 -14.69
N VAL A 117 -18.40 4.50 -15.03
CA VAL A 117 -17.56 5.60 -15.52
C VAL A 117 -17.50 5.51 -17.04
N LYS A 118 -17.86 6.58 -17.73
CA LYS A 118 -17.80 6.65 -19.19
C LYS A 118 -16.35 6.64 -19.68
N ILE A 119 -16.12 6.13 -20.89
CA ILE A 119 -14.77 6.03 -21.47
C ILE A 119 -14.10 7.41 -21.57
N HIS A 120 -14.83 8.42 -22.01
CA HIS A 120 -14.29 9.79 -22.12
C HIS A 120 -13.93 10.38 -20.75
N GLU A 121 -14.74 10.13 -19.72
CA GLU A 121 -14.46 10.56 -18.35
C GLU A 121 -13.19 9.89 -17.83
N LEU A 122 -13.06 8.57 -18.02
CA LEU A 122 -11.87 7.84 -17.64
C LEU A 122 -10.62 8.35 -18.37
N GLN A 123 -10.76 8.68 -19.66
CA GLN A 123 -9.70 9.29 -20.47
C GLN A 123 -9.23 10.62 -19.88
N THR A 124 -10.14 11.52 -19.58
CA THR A 124 -9.84 12.84 -19.02
C THR A 124 -9.13 12.73 -17.68
N GLU A 125 -9.67 11.93 -16.77
CA GLU A 125 -9.20 11.86 -15.38
C GLU A 125 -7.89 11.07 -15.22
N VAL A 126 -7.68 10.04 -16.04
CA VAL A 126 -6.47 9.20 -15.92
C VAL A 126 -5.36 9.63 -16.88
N TRP A 127 -5.70 10.09 -18.10
CA TRP A 127 -4.70 10.49 -19.10
C TRP A 127 -4.54 12.01 -19.25
N GLY A 128 -5.50 12.80 -18.75
CA GLY A 128 -5.48 14.27 -18.77
C GLY A 128 -6.14 14.88 -20.01
N TYR A 129 -6.52 16.17 -19.91
CA TYR A 129 -7.23 16.91 -20.97
C TYR A 129 -6.46 17.08 -22.27
N GLN A 130 -5.12 17.01 -22.22
CA GLN A 130 -4.27 17.18 -23.40
C GLN A 130 -4.03 15.91 -24.19
N SER A 131 -4.58 14.78 -23.74
CA SER A 131 -4.42 13.55 -24.51
C SER A 131 -5.31 13.61 -25.76
N GLN A 132 -4.71 13.85 -26.92
CA GLN A 132 -5.32 13.61 -28.22
C GLN A 132 -5.54 12.11 -28.49
N LEU A 133 -5.54 11.32 -27.42
CA LEU A 133 -5.75 9.88 -27.50
C LEU A 133 -7.19 9.62 -27.93
N GLU A 134 -7.36 8.83 -28.97
CA GLU A 134 -8.66 8.30 -29.34
C GLU A 134 -9.22 7.43 -28.21
N THR A 135 -10.52 7.42 -28.03
CA THR A 135 -11.21 6.59 -27.01
C THR A 135 -10.85 5.12 -27.13
N HIS A 136 -10.58 4.63 -28.33
CA HIS A 136 -10.10 3.26 -28.58
C HIS A 136 -8.78 2.93 -27.89
N THR A 137 -7.93 3.91 -27.60
CA THR A 137 -6.69 3.69 -26.83
C THR A 137 -7.02 3.34 -25.40
N VAL A 138 -7.96 4.05 -24.77
CA VAL A 138 -8.41 3.78 -23.40
C VAL A 138 -9.06 2.40 -23.32
N GLU A 139 -9.94 2.07 -24.27
CA GLU A 139 -10.58 0.75 -24.34
C GLU A 139 -9.55 -0.37 -24.44
N THR A 140 -8.53 -0.20 -25.28
CA THR A 140 -7.44 -1.14 -25.43
C THR A 140 -6.65 -1.30 -24.13
N HIS A 141 -6.37 -0.21 -23.41
CA HIS A 141 -5.70 -0.25 -22.11
C HIS A 141 -6.52 -1.01 -21.07
N ILE A 142 -7.82 -0.73 -20.96
CA ILE A 142 -8.70 -1.43 -20.02
C ILE A 142 -8.87 -2.90 -20.41
N TYR A 143 -8.98 -3.21 -21.69
CA TYR A 143 -9.01 -4.60 -22.16
C TYR A 143 -7.76 -5.38 -21.73
N ARG A 144 -6.56 -4.80 -21.97
CA ARG A 144 -5.29 -5.41 -21.57
C ARG A 144 -5.19 -5.58 -20.05
N LEU A 145 -5.61 -4.58 -19.29
CA LEU A 145 -5.65 -4.63 -17.83
C LEU A 145 -6.57 -5.76 -17.34
N ARG A 146 -7.78 -5.86 -17.87
CA ARG A 146 -8.71 -6.94 -17.54
C ARG A 146 -8.14 -8.32 -17.86
N LYS A 147 -7.52 -8.47 -19.04
CA LYS A 147 -6.87 -9.72 -19.44
C LYS A 147 -5.72 -10.10 -18.50
N LYS A 148 -4.95 -9.10 -18.06
CA LYS A 148 -3.83 -9.27 -17.13
C LYS A 148 -4.33 -9.72 -15.75
N ILE A 149 -5.40 -9.13 -15.24
CA ILE A 149 -6.05 -9.51 -13.97
C ILE A 149 -6.63 -10.93 -14.08
N SER A 150 -7.40 -11.21 -15.11
CA SER A 150 -7.97 -12.55 -15.36
C SER A 150 -6.89 -13.64 -15.41
N LYS A 151 -5.79 -13.38 -16.11
CA LYS A 151 -4.69 -14.34 -16.21
C LYS A 151 -4.00 -14.62 -14.86
N THR A 152 -3.88 -13.58 -14.00
CA THR A 152 -3.13 -13.71 -12.73
C THR A 152 -4.00 -14.25 -11.60
N PHE A 153 -5.25 -13.82 -11.55
CA PHE A 153 -6.15 -14.09 -10.40
C PHE A 153 -7.36 -14.96 -10.75
N ASN A 154 -7.50 -15.33 -12.03
CA ASN A 154 -8.68 -16.05 -12.56
C ASN A 154 -10.00 -15.28 -12.30
N ASP A 155 -9.94 -13.94 -12.33
CA ASP A 155 -11.10 -13.07 -12.11
C ASP A 155 -11.35 -12.21 -13.36
N GLU A 156 -12.43 -12.52 -14.07
CA GLU A 156 -12.87 -11.78 -15.26
C GLU A 156 -13.81 -10.62 -14.91
N ASN A 157 -14.27 -10.56 -13.66
CA ASN A 157 -15.34 -9.68 -13.23
C ASN A 157 -14.88 -8.53 -12.34
N PHE A 158 -13.61 -8.44 -11.98
CA PHE A 158 -13.09 -7.33 -11.17
C PHE A 158 -13.39 -5.97 -11.80
N ILE A 159 -13.12 -5.80 -13.10
CA ILE A 159 -13.57 -4.64 -13.87
C ILE A 159 -14.67 -5.09 -14.83
N ILE A 160 -15.90 -4.63 -14.59
CA ILE A 160 -17.06 -4.95 -15.39
C ILE A 160 -17.18 -3.95 -16.53
N SER A 161 -17.26 -4.45 -17.78
CA SER A 161 -17.63 -3.65 -18.93
C SER A 161 -19.15 -3.47 -18.97
N LYS A 162 -19.60 -2.25 -19.22
CA LYS A 162 -21.00 -1.86 -19.41
C LYS A 162 -21.15 -1.22 -20.79
N LYS A 163 -22.40 -0.96 -21.19
CA LYS A 163 -22.72 -0.40 -22.52
C LYS A 163 -21.93 0.88 -22.84
N ASN A 164 -21.74 1.75 -21.85
CA ASN A 164 -21.15 3.07 -22.04
C ASN A 164 -19.82 3.27 -21.26
N GLY A 165 -19.33 2.24 -20.56
CA GLY A 165 -18.13 2.42 -19.74
C GLY A 165 -17.75 1.22 -18.89
N TYR A 166 -17.10 1.51 -17.76
CA TYR A 166 -16.56 0.50 -16.86
C TYR A 166 -16.90 0.79 -15.40
N LYS A 167 -16.95 -0.26 -14.59
CA LYS A 167 -17.03 -0.15 -13.13
C LYS A 167 -16.30 -1.29 -12.44
N ILE A 168 -15.89 -1.09 -11.19
CA ILE A 168 -15.38 -2.17 -10.35
C ILE A 168 -16.55 -2.93 -9.72
N LYS A 169 -16.43 -4.26 -9.66
CA LYS A 169 -17.35 -5.12 -8.93
C LYS A 169 -17.19 -4.83 -7.44
N LYS A 170 -18.25 -4.37 -6.78
CA LYS A 170 -18.32 -4.38 -5.32
C LYS A 170 -18.78 -5.76 -4.88
N GLU A 171 -17.96 -6.44 -4.12
CA GLU A 171 -18.44 -7.57 -3.31
C GLU A 171 -19.18 -6.97 -2.11
N LYS A 172 -20.38 -7.51 -1.84
CA LYS A 172 -21.16 -7.19 -0.64
C LYS A 172 -20.56 -7.90 0.56
#